data_2da5dac0b32e74b7c1b2664ea65464cc
#
_entry.id   2da5dac0b32e74b7c1b2664ea65464cc
#
_cell.length_a   1.000
_cell.length_b   1.000
_cell.length_c   1.000
_cell.angle_alpha   90.00
_cell.angle_beta   90.00
_cell.angle_gamma   90.00
#
_symmetry.space_group_name_H-M   'P 1'
#
loop_
_entity.id
_entity.type
_entity.pdbx_description
1 polymer ?
#
loop_
_entity_poly.entity_id
_entity_poly.type
_entity_poly.pdbx_seq_one_letter_code
_entity_poly.pdbx_strand_id
1 'polypeptide(L)'
;PNPLVPGAFITCTATYVVTQADINAGSVTNIATATAKHGNDTVTSNQDTVTVPAVQLPGLTLDKTTTTANYDSVGDTISYSYKVTNSGNVPLTPPYAVSDNKTTVICPQTPNPLVPGAFITCTATYTVTQADLNAGSVVNIATASAKYGNDTVTSNQDTVTVPALQGPALTLDKDTSTPDYDAVGDTIQYTYKVTNSGNISLQPPYAVTDNKIGAPNTVVCQQLPSPLLPGQFFTCTATYTVTQADINAGSVVNVAQATAMNGANPVTSNTDTVTVPAVQLPGLSLDKTTTTGNYDQVGDTISYSYKVTNSGNVPLTPPYAVSDNKTTVNCPQTPNPLNPGQFIT
;
A
#
# COMPACT_ATOMS: atom_id res chain seq x y z
N PRO A 1 29.00 82.40 23.22
CA PRO A 1 29.32 83.79 23.32
C PRO A 1 28.09 84.68 23.52
N ASN A 2 28.20 85.70 24.35
CA ASN A 2 27.13 86.66 24.53
C ASN A 2 27.81 88.05 24.65
N PRO A 3 27.63 88.94 23.68
CA PRO A 3 26.86 88.80 22.42
C PRO A 3 27.59 87.95 21.41
N LEU A 4 26.79 87.38 20.44
CA LEU A 4 27.29 86.68 19.25
C LEU A 4 27.74 87.76 18.24
N VAL A 5 29.10 88.01 18.18
CA VAL A 5 29.68 89.08 17.30
C VAL A 5 29.69 88.61 15.83
N PRO A 6 29.73 89.60 14.87
CA PRO A 6 29.79 89.27 13.42
C PRO A 6 30.92 88.27 13.11
N GLY A 7 30.60 87.14 12.37
CA GLY A 7 31.52 86.05 12.02
C GLY A 7 31.72 84.99 13.07
N ALA A 8 31.18 85.14 14.27
CA ALA A 8 31.20 84.13 15.32
C ALA A 8 29.98 83.14 15.13
N PHE A 9 30.14 81.96 15.68
CA PHE A 9 29.08 80.92 15.64
C PHE A 9 28.94 80.23 16.99
N ILE A 10 27.77 79.60 17.12
CA ILE A 10 27.48 78.67 18.24
C ILE A 10 27.05 77.36 17.58
N THR A 11 27.33 76.24 18.30
CA THR A 11 26.85 74.88 17.86
C THR A 11 25.77 74.44 18.81
N CYS A 12 24.62 74.08 18.25
CA CYS A 12 23.51 73.40 18.95
C CYS A 12 23.43 71.94 18.49
N THR A 13 23.05 71.06 19.40
CA THR A 13 22.89 69.63 19.09
C THR A 13 21.50 69.18 19.44
N ALA A 14 20.97 68.29 18.62
CA ALA A 14 19.68 67.58 18.83
C ALA A 14 19.77 66.14 18.36
N THR A 15 18.91 65.25 18.89
CA THR A 15 18.74 63.86 18.48
C THR A 15 17.27 63.65 18.07
N TYR A 16 17.08 62.84 17.06
CA TYR A 16 15.78 62.38 16.61
C TYR A 16 15.73 60.84 16.61
N VAL A 17 14.64 60.24 17.13
CA VAL A 17 14.43 58.77 17.12
C VAL A 17 13.56 58.41 15.94
N VAL A 18 14.11 57.62 15.02
CA VAL A 18 13.44 57.17 13.82
C VAL A 18 12.23 56.28 14.17
N THR A 19 11.14 56.55 13.52
CA THR A 19 9.86 55.79 13.65
C THR A 19 9.61 54.87 12.46
N GLN A 20 8.63 53.95 12.59
CA GLN A 20 8.19 53.10 11.46
C GLN A 20 7.66 53.95 10.29
N ALA A 21 7.03 55.11 10.57
CA ALA A 21 6.54 56.00 9.54
C ALA A 21 7.68 56.59 8.70
N ASP A 22 8.80 56.87 9.31
CA ASP A 22 10.00 57.40 8.62
C ASP A 22 10.61 56.32 7.69
N ILE A 23 10.66 55.06 8.16
CA ILE A 23 11.11 53.94 7.33
C ILE A 23 10.16 53.75 6.13
N ASN A 24 8.85 53.81 6.36
CA ASN A 24 7.86 53.67 5.30
C ASN A 24 7.91 54.81 4.27
N ALA A 25 8.22 56.04 4.74
CA ALA A 25 8.39 57.22 3.87
C ALA A 25 9.68 57.18 3.03
N GLY A 26 10.66 56.32 3.41
CA GLY A 26 11.93 56.17 2.70
C GLY A 26 13.00 57.22 3.09
N SER A 27 12.68 58.22 3.88
CA SER A 27 13.63 59.19 4.39
C SER A 27 13.04 60.03 5.53
N VAL A 28 13.92 60.62 6.32
CA VAL A 28 13.58 61.72 7.24
C VAL A 28 14.17 63.01 6.70
N THR A 29 13.32 63.98 6.41
CA THR A 29 13.70 65.33 6.06
C THR A 29 13.55 66.23 7.27
N ASN A 30 14.66 66.75 7.78
CA ASN A 30 14.71 67.64 8.91
C ASN A 30 15.02 69.09 8.46
N ILE A 31 14.17 70.04 8.86
CA ILE A 31 14.22 71.41 8.49
C ILE A 31 14.35 72.27 9.72
N ALA A 32 15.32 73.19 9.77
CA ALA A 32 15.56 74.02 10.92
C ALA A 32 15.75 75.50 10.54
N THR A 33 15.43 76.36 11.49
CA THR A 33 15.74 77.82 11.52
C THR A 33 16.29 78.17 12.85
N ALA A 34 17.18 79.16 12.89
CA ALA A 34 17.68 79.74 14.11
C ALA A 34 17.10 81.15 14.34
N THR A 35 16.94 81.52 15.60
CA THR A 35 16.53 82.88 15.96
C THR A 35 17.51 83.48 17.05
N ALA A 36 17.72 84.83 16.97
CA ALA A 36 18.44 85.61 17.95
C ALA A 36 17.72 86.93 18.20
N LYS A 37 18.17 87.72 19.21
CA LYS A 37 17.65 89.06 19.47
C LYS A 37 18.67 90.15 19.16
N HIS A 38 18.18 91.19 18.50
CA HIS A 38 18.86 92.46 18.43
C HIS A 38 17.97 93.54 19.10
N GLY A 39 18.30 93.94 20.33
CA GLY A 39 17.40 94.70 21.16
C GLY A 39 16.13 93.97 21.48
N ASN A 40 14.96 94.55 21.09
CA ASN A 40 13.65 93.88 21.17
C ASN A 40 13.24 93.07 19.92
N ASP A 41 14.01 93.20 18.85
CA ASP A 41 13.68 92.57 17.56
C ASP A 41 14.20 91.14 17.51
N THR A 42 13.34 90.21 16.91
CA THR A 42 13.75 88.89 16.63
C THR A 42 14.35 88.78 15.22
N VAL A 43 15.57 88.30 15.11
CA VAL A 43 16.23 88.03 13.83
C VAL A 43 16.12 86.50 13.58
N THR A 44 15.67 86.12 12.42
CA THR A 44 15.48 84.73 12.00
C THR A 44 16.43 84.40 10.84
N SER A 45 17.10 83.24 10.90
CA SER A 45 17.98 82.80 9.85
C SER A 45 17.21 82.34 8.62
N ASN A 46 17.88 82.02 7.49
CA ASN A 46 17.38 81.18 6.47
C ASN A 46 17.00 79.80 7.04
N GLN A 47 16.15 79.07 6.30
CA GLN A 47 15.85 77.71 6.56
C GLN A 47 16.94 76.80 5.99
N ASP A 48 17.36 75.79 6.73
CA ASP A 48 18.31 74.79 6.25
C ASP A 48 17.71 73.37 6.39
N THR A 49 18.03 72.43 5.46
CA THR A 49 17.35 71.16 5.33
C THR A 49 18.38 70.07 5.16
N VAL A 50 18.20 68.99 5.95
CA VAL A 50 18.96 67.74 5.82
C VAL A 50 18.01 66.58 5.65
N THR A 51 18.26 65.72 4.63
CA THR A 51 17.50 64.49 4.36
C THR A 51 18.40 63.29 4.61
N VAL A 52 17.92 62.36 5.45
CA VAL A 52 18.56 61.08 5.73
C VAL A 52 17.70 59.97 5.13
N PRO A 53 18.21 59.21 4.15
CA PRO A 53 17.47 58.13 3.52
C PRO A 53 17.30 56.93 4.46
N ALA A 54 16.18 56.23 4.35
CA ALA A 54 15.92 54.95 5.01
C ALA A 54 16.35 53.81 4.10
N VAL A 55 16.88 52.75 4.70
CA VAL A 55 17.11 51.48 3.99
C VAL A 55 15.86 50.63 4.17
N GLN A 56 15.12 50.44 3.06
CA GLN A 56 13.91 49.66 3.02
C GLN A 56 14.25 48.24 2.57
N LEU A 57 13.91 47.24 3.41
CA LEU A 57 14.23 45.81 3.24
C LEU A 57 12.91 45.01 3.30
N PRO A 58 12.18 44.88 2.17
CA PRO A 58 11.01 44.02 2.11
C PRO A 58 11.42 42.56 2.28
N GLY A 59 10.69 41.81 3.13
CA GLY A 59 11.00 40.41 3.42
C GLY A 59 9.75 39.64 3.80
N LEU A 60 9.73 38.35 3.43
CA LEU A 60 8.62 37.45 3.71
C LEU A 60 9.18 36.11 4.15
N THR A 61 8.57 35.47 5.14
CA THR A 61 8.88 34.09 5.53
C THR A 61 7.62 33.23 5.53
N LEU A 62 7.79 31.97 5.17
CA LEU A 62 6.77 30.93 5.21
C LEU A 62 7.15 29.87 6.24
N ASP A 63 6.20 29.53 7.11
CA ASP A 63 6.22 28.37 8.01
C ASP A 63 4.98 27.51 7.69
N LYS A 64 5.23 26.31 7.14
CA LYS A 64 4.21 25.36 6.68
C LYS A 64 4.13 24.19 7.63
N THR A 65 2.93 23.88 8.09
CA THR A 65 2.67 22.82 9.06
C THR A 65 1.48 21.95 8.64
N THR A 66 1.37 20.78 9.26
CA THR A 66 0.21 19.90 9.18
C THR A 66 -0.10 19.29 10.54
N THR A 67 -1.36 18.98 10.80
CA THR A 67 -1.80 18.18 11.96
C THR A 67 -2.03 16.72 11.59
N THR A 68 -1.98 16.37 10.29
CA THR A 68 -2.11 14.99 9.79
C THR A 68 -0.80 14.25 9.99
N ALA A 69 -0.79 13.27 10.89
CA ALA A 69 0.42 12.52 11.23
C ALA A 69 0.79 11.47 10.16
N ASN A 70 -0.20 10.80 9.57
CA ASN A 70 -0.07 9.77 8.54
C ASN A 70 -1.41 9.58 7.81
N TYR A 71 -1.41 8.71 6.78
CA TYR A 71 -2.59 8.29 6.03
C TYR A 71 -2.45 6.82 5.61
N ASP A 72 -3.57 6.10 5.40
CA ASP A 72 -3.60 4.69 5.01
C ASP A 72 -4.60 4.35 3.89
N SER A 73 -5.43 5.31 3.48
CA SER A 73 -6.50 5.08 2.52
C SER A 73 -6.54 6.13 1.41
N VAL A 74 -6.92 5.71 0.21
CA VAL A 74 -7.27 6.63 -0.87
C VAL A 74 -8.50 7.44 -0.47
N GLY A 75 -8.44 8.75 -0.63
CA GLY A 75 -9.50 9.67 -0.21
C GLY A 75 -9.26 10.30 1.16
N ASP A 76 -8.28 9.85 1.93
CA ASP A 76 -7.86 10.56 3.15
C ASP A 76 -7.47 11.99 2.82
N THR A 77 -7.65 12.88 3.79
CA THR A 77 -7.32 14.29 3.61
C THR A 77 -6.16 14.72 4.50
N ILE A 78 -5.18 15.39 3.88
CA ILE A 78 -4.10 16.05 4.59
C ILE A 78 -4.41 17.54 4.66
N SER A 79 -4.48 18.08 5.88
CA SER A 79 -4.74 19.51 6.11
C SER A 79 -3.44 20.26 6.34
N TYR A 80 -3.22 21.33 5.58
CA TYR A 80 -2.04 22.17 5.68
C TYR A 80 -2.39 23.57 6.19
N SER A 81 -1.51 24.13 6.99
CA SER A 81 -1.52 25.50 7.49
C SER A 81 -0.22 26.19 7.07
N TYR A 82 -0.34 27.42 6.56
CA TYR A 82 0.75 28.21 6.04
C TYR A 82 0.78 29.56 6.77
N LYS A 83 1.73 29.74 7.68
CA LYS A 83 1.95 31.01 8.37
C LYS A 83 2.88 31.88 7.54
N VAL A 84 2.34 32.93 6.94
CA VAL A 84 3.08 33.88 6.09
C VAL A 84 3.36 35.13 6.91
N THR A 85 4.62 35.40 7.24
CA THR A 85 5.05 36.52 8.12
C THR A 85 5.81 37.57 7.31
N ASN A 86 5.47 38.83 7.49
CA ASN A 86 6.32 39.92 7.02
C ASN A 86 7.59 40.02 7.92
N SER A 87 8.70 39.53 7.38
CA SER A 87 10.02 39.54 8.06
C SER A 87 10.88 40.74 7.72
N GLY A 88 10.35 41.61 6.84
CA GLY A 88 11.02 42.86 6.46
C GLY A 88 10.79 44.00 7.42
N ASN A 89 11.25 45.21 7.03
CA ASN A 89 11.09 46.44 7.80
C ASN A 89 10.06 47.43 7.15
N VAL A 90 9.38 47.01 6.09
CA VAL A 90 8.36 47.79 5.38
C VAL A 90 7.05 47.01 5.25
N PRO A 91 5.89 47.69 5.18
CA PRO A 91 4.60 47.01 5.02
C PRO A 91 4.50 46.37 3.63
N LEU A 92 3.89 45.16 3.60
CA LEU A 92 3.60 44.43 2.37
C LEU A 92 2.09 44.50 2.07
N THR A 93 1.73 44.46 0.78
CA THR A 93 0.33 44.58 0.32
C THR A 93 -0.11 43.32 -0.43
N PRO A 94 -1.45 43.07 -0.51
CA PRO A 94 -1.98 42.01 -1.36
C PRO A 94 -1.62 42.19 -2.85
N PRO A 95 -1.72 41.12 -3.69
CA PRO A 95 -2.27 39.82 -3.32
C PRO A 95 -1.29 38.99 -2.49
N TYR A 96 -1.78 38.47 -1.35
CA TYR A 96 -1.06 37.43 -0.59
C TYR A 96 -1.40 36.08 -1.20
N ALA A 97 -0.38 35.32 -1.59
CA ALA A 97 -0.55 34.03 -2.22
C ALA A 97 0.47 33.02 -1.70
N VAL A 98 0.12 31.75 -1.75
CA VAL A 98 1.03 30.62 -1.54
C VAL A 98 0.93 29.71 -2.76
N SER A 99 2.09 29.47 -3.39
CA SER A 99 2.25 28.48 -4.45
C SER A 99 2.63 27.15 -3.78
N ASP A 100 1.86 26.10 -4.05
CA ASP A 100 2.00 24.77 -3.46
C ASP A 100 2.00 23.72 -4.58
N ASN A 101 2.85 22.68 -4.46
CA ASN A 101 3.03 21.67 -5.52
C ASN A 101 1.94 20.57 -5.52
N LYS A 102 1.06 20.54 -4.51
CA LYS A 102 0.04 19.49 -4.36
C LYS A 102 -1.39 20.01 -4.44
N THR A 103 -1.65 21.24 -4.01
CA THR A 103 -3.01 21.73 -3.85
C THR A 103 -3.10 23.24 -4.02
N THR A 104 -4.33 23.74 -4.20
CA THR A 104 -4.62 25.19 -4.21
C THR A 104 -4.75 25.69 -2.79
N VAL A 105 -4.03 26.77 -2.46
CA VAL A 105 -4.02 27.37 -1.13
C VAL A 105 -4.95 28.60 -1.11
N ILE A 106 -5.72 28.72 -0.04
CA ILE A 106 -6.62 29.85 0.19
C ILE A 106 -5.96 30.77 1.22
N CYS A 107 -5.70 32.03 0.83
CA CYS A 107 -5.12 33.05 1.68
C CYS A 107 -6.10 34.20 1.95
N PRO A 108 -6.19 34.70 3.21
CA PRO A 108 -6.88 35.94 3.50
C PRO A 108 -6.13 37.11 2.86
N GLN A 109 -6.89 38.14 2.41
CA GLN A 109 -6.30 39.34 1.82
C GLN A 109 -6.26 40.51 2.82
N THR A 110 -6.46 40.22 4.09
CA THR A 110 -6.39 41.14 5.24
C THR A 110 -5.49 40.57 6.34
N PRO A 111 -4.74 41.40 7.08
CA PRO A 111 -4.73 42.85 7.04
C PRO A 111 -4.09 43.42 5.76
N ASN A 112 -4.48 44.64 5.38
CA ASN A 112 -3.88 45.37 4.28
C ASN A 112 -3.54 46.81 4.76
N PRO A 113 -2.25 47.15 4.89
CA PRO A 113 -1.07 46.33 4.60
C PRO A 113 -0.73 45.34 5.75
N LEU A 114 0.10 44.33 5.44
CA LEU A 114 0.75 43.44 6.41
C LEU A 114 1.99 44.15 6.93
N VAL A 115 1.91 44.72 8.13
CA VAL A 115 3.00 45.49 8.74
C VAL A 115 4.17 44.59 9.19
N PRO A 116 5.40 45.12 9.34
CA PRO A 116 6.53 44.36 9.85
C PRO A 116 6.21 43.56 11.12
N GLY A 117 6.58 42.28 11.12
CA GLY A 117 6.32 41.31 12.20
C GLY A 117 4.93 40.73 12.25
N ALA A 118 3.96 41.26 11.51
CA ALA A 118 2.62 40.68 11.40
C ALA A 118 2.59 39.45 10.46
N PHE A 119 1.59 38.58 10.62
CA PHE A 119 1.41 37.38 9.80
C PHE A 119 -0.04 37.18 9.39
N ILE A 120 -0.24 36.39 8.34
CA ILE A 120 -1.53 35.79 7.95
C ILE A 120 -1.38 34.26 7.97
N THR A 121 -2.51 33.56 8.12
CA THR A 121 -2.57 32.10 8.00
C THR A 121 -3.39 31.73 6.79
N CYS A 122 -2.78 31.04 5.83
CA CYS A 122 -3.45 30.41 4.69
C CYS A 122 -3.71 28.94 4.99
N THR A 123 -4.65 28.34 4.30
CA THR A 123 -5.02 26.92 4.50
C THR A 123 -5.24 26.21 3.18
N ALA A 124 -5.00 24.89 3.19
CA ALA A 124 -5.37 24.01 2.08
C ALA A 124 -5.60 22.59 2.59
N THR A 125 -6.31 21.80 1.78
CA THR A 125 -6.46 20.37 1.96
C THR A 125 -5.97 19.64 0.71
N TYR A 126 -5.38 18.48 0.89
CA TYR A 126 -4.96 17.58 -0.19
C TYR A 126 -5.63 16.22 0.00
N THR A 127 -6.22 15.66 -1.06
CA THR A 127 -6.82 14.32 -1.05
C THR A 127 -5.81 13.29 -1.52
N VAL A 128 -5.56 12.29 -0.69
CA VAL A 128 -4.60 11.21 -0.93
C VAL A 128 -5.06 10.34 -2.11
N THR A 129 -4.12 10.01 -2.97
CA THR A 129 -4.30 9.12 -4.13
C THR A 129 -3.64 7.76 -3.92
N GLN A 130 -3.98 6.78 -4.78
CA GLN A 130 -3.28 5.48 -4.78
C GLN A 130 -1.77 5.62 -5.07
N ALA A 131 -1.40 6.61 -5.89
CA ALA A 131 0.00 6.89 -6.18
C ALA A 131 0.77 7.34 -4.94
N ASP A 132 0.14 8.13 -4.08
CA ASP A 132 0.74 8.58 -2.81
C ASP A 132 0.93 7.42 -1.82
N LEU A 133 -0.06 6.51 -1.72
CA LEU A 133 0.06 5.29 -0.93
C LEU A 133 1.21 4.41 -1.43
N ASN A 134 1.30 4.19 -2.75
CA ASN A 134 2.37 3.41 -3.36
C ASN A 134 3.75 4.05 -3.17
N ALA A 135 3.82 5.39 -3.18
CA ALA A 135 5.06 6.16 -2.96
C ALA A 135 5.55 6.12 -1.50
N GLY A 136 4.67 5.80 -0.54
CA GLY A 136 4.99 5.73 0.88
C GLY A 136 4.98 7.07 1.61
N SER A 137 4.82 8.20 0.93
CA SER A 137 4.67 9.52 1.53
C SER A 137 4.15 10.57 0.55
N VAL A 138 3.53 11.62 1.08
CA VAL A 138 3.25 12.87 0.38
C VAL A 138 4.28 13.91 0.80
N VAL A 139 5.12 14.34 -0.15
CA VAL A 139 6.05 15.47 0.03
C VAL A 139 5.40 16.70 -0.56
N ASN A 140 5.10 17.68 0.27
CA ASN A 140 4.41 18.91 -0.12
C ASN A 140 5.28 20.14 0.13
N ILE A 141 5.58 20.90 -0.92
CA ILE A 141 6.53 22.03 -0.97
C ILE A 141 5.77 23.29 -1.34
N ALA A 142 6.03 24.39 -0.63
CA ALA A 142 5.37 25.67 -0.87
C ALA A 142 6.30 26.86 -0.75
N THR A 143 5.91 27.99 -1.39
CA THR A 143 6.48 29.32 -1.26
C THR A 143 5.36 30.35 -1.19
N ALA A 144 5.55 31.41 -0.39
CA ALA A 144 4.61 32.51 -0.28
C ALA A 144 5.07 33.74 -1.06
N SER A 145 4.11 34.61 -1.44
CA SER A 145 4.38 35.88 -2.10
C SER A 145 3.44 36.97 -1.62
N ALA A 146 3.95 38.20 -1.64
CA ALA A 146 3.23 39.45 -1.38
C ALA A 146 3.77 40.56 -2.28
N LYS A 147 3.21 41.79 -2.17
CA LYS A 147 3.68 42.93 -2.93
C LYS A 147 4.34 43.99 -2.03
N TYR A 148 5.39 44.60 -2.56
CA TYR A 148 5.96 45.87 -2.09
C TYR A 148 6.00 46.84 -3.29
N GLY A 149 5.08 47.79 -3.32
CA GLY A 149 4.84 48.57 -4.53
C GLY A 149 4.43 47.67 -5.69
N ASN A 150 5.20 47.75 -6.78
CA ASN A 150 5.02 46.89 -7.95
C ASN A 150 5.80 45.59 -7.91
N ASP A 151 6.74 45.45 -6.99
CA ASP A 151 7.63 44.28 -6.89
C ASP A 151 6.97 43.14 -6.13
N THR A 152 7.35 41.91 -6.52
CA THR A 152 6.93 40.70 -5.80
C THR A 152 8.00 40.31 -4.79
N VAL A 153 7.61 40.21 -3.53
CA VAL A 153 8.43 39.70 -2.44
C VAL A 153 8.07 38.22 -2.24
N THR A 154 9.08 37.35 -2.30
CA THR A 154 8.92 35.89 -2.19
C THR A 154 9.57 35.38 -0.90
N SER A 155 8.95 34.44 -0.23
CA SER A 155 9.48 33.80 0.98
C SER A 155 10.56 32.76 0.68
N ASN A 156 11.13 32.17 1.76
CA ASN A 156 11.77 30.86 1.71
C ASN A 156 10.77 29.79 1.18
N GLN A 157 11.34 28.71 0.66
CA GLN A 157 10.61 27.46 0.43
C GLN A 157 10.48 26.70 1.75
N ASP A 158 9.30 26.07 1.98
CA ASP A 158 9.08 25.19 3.12
C ASP A 158 8.41 23.88 2.69
N THR A 159 8.75 22.78 3.38
CA THR A 159 8.40 21.41 3.00
C THR A 159 7.83 20.63 4.18
N VAL A 160 6.69 20.01 3.96
CA VAL A 160 6.08 19.06 4.89
C VAL A 160 5.98 17.69 4.21
N THR A 161 6.41 16.64 4.92
CA THR A 161 6.27 15.25 4.49
C THR A 161 5.33 14.51 5.43
N VAL A 162 4.29 13.90 4.87
CA VAL A 162 3.34 13.05 5.61
C VAL A 162 3.53 11.61 5.15
N PRO A 163 3.89 10.66 6.02
CA PRO A 163 4.11 9.27 5.66
C PRO A 163 2.79 8.51 5.44
N ALA A 164 2.83 7.52 4.54
CA ALA A 164 1.79 6.53 4.37
C ALA A 164 1.99 5.35 5.33
N LEU A 165 0.91 4.82 5.89
CA LEU A 165 0.89 3.53 6.55
C LEU A 165 0.58 2.47 5.50
N GLN A 166 1.63 1.89 4.91
CA GLN A 166 1.52 0.84 3.90
C GLN A 166 1.27 -0.52 4.55
N GLY A 167 0.21 -1.20 4.11
CA GLY A 167 -0.18 -2.53 4.51
C GLY A 167 -0.26 -3.47 3.30
N PRO A 168 0.88 -3.97 2.75
CA PRO A 168 0.84 -4.96 1.68
C PRO A 168 0.22 -6.27 2.19
N ALA A 169 -0.79 -6.79 1.49
CA ALA A 169 -1.44 -8.03 1.86
C ALA A 169 -1.99 -8.76 0.62
N LEU A 170 -1.99 -10.08 0.69
CA LEU A 170 -2.48 -10.97 -0.36
C LEU A 170 -3.37 -12.04 0.27
N THR A 171 -4.47 -12.40 -0.37
CA THR A 171 -5.30 -13.53 0.03
C THR A 171 -5.41 -14.52 -1.12
N LEU A 172 -5.40 -15.81 -0.77
CA LEU A 172 -5.69 -16.92 -1.64
C LEU A 172 -7.02 -17.56 -1.22
N ASP A 173 -7.91 -17.77 -2.20
CA ASP A 173 -9.14 -18.54 -2.10
C ASP A 173 -9.03 -19.67 -3.14
N LYS A 174 -8.95 -20.92 -2.66
CA LYS A 174 -8.78 -22.12 -3.44
C LYS A 174 -10.06 -22.95 -3.41
N ASP A 175 -10.50 -23.41 -4.55
CA ASP A 175 -11.72 -24.18 -4.68
C ASP A 175 -11.57 -25.32 -5.69
N THR A 176 -12.55 -26.23 -5.73
CA THR A 176 -12.66 -27.31 -6.71
C THR A 176 -14.09 -27.49 -7.18
N SER A 177 -14.24 -27.81 -8.45
CA SER A 177 -15.52 -28.26 -9.01
C SER A 177 -15.72 -29.78 -8.97
N THR A 178 -14.70 -30.53 -8.51
CA THR A 178 -14.72 -31.99 -8.42
C THR A 178 -15.21 -32.41 -7.04
N PRO A 179 -16.40 -33.00 -6.89
CA PRO A 179 -16.98 -33.35 -5.57
C PRO A 179 -16.31 -34.56 -4.94
N ASP A 180 -15.94 -35.55 -5.74
CA ASP A 180 -15.32 -36.81 -5.34
C ASP A 180 -14.62 -37.49 -6.52
N TYR A 181 -13.98 -38.65 -6.27
CA TYR A 181 -13.35 -39.50 -7.29
C TYR A 181 -13.40 -40.97 -6.87
N ASP A 182 -13.41 -41.91 -7.84
CA ASP A 182 -13.49 -43.35 -7.59
C ASP A 182 -12.50 -44.21 -8.39
N ALA A 183 -11.81 -43.63 -9.36
CA ALA A 183 -10.90 -44.36 -10.24
C ALA A 183 -9.48 -43.70 -10.33
N VAL A 184 -8.49 -44.56 -10.52
CA VAL A 184 -7.13 -44.10 -10.89
C VAL A 184 -7.17 -43.46 -12.26
N GLY A 185 -6.62 -42.26 -12.38
CA GLY A 185 -6.66 -41.46 -13.61
C GLY A 185 -7.75 -40.42 -13.66
N ASP A 186 -8.71 -40.44 -12.71
CA ASP A 186 -9.64 -39.33 -12.53
C ASP A 186 -8.89 -38.02 -12.35
N THR A 187 -9.54 -36.92 -12.69
CA THR A 187 -8.92 -35.59 -12.57
C THR A 187 -9.69 -34.71 -11.62
N ILE A 188 -8.95 -34.07 -10.70
CA ILE A 188 -9.45 -33.04 -9.82
C ILE A 188 -9.07 -31.69 -10.39
N GLN A 189 -10.07 -30.81 -10.61
CA GLN A 189 -9.88 -29.47 -11.14
C GLN A 189 -9.84 -28.49 -9.99
N TYR A 190 -8.74 -27.74 -9.87
CA TYR A 190 -8.57 -26.69 -8.87
C TYR A 190 -8.61 -25.30 -9.51
N THR A 191 -9.23 -24.37 -8.81
CA THR A 191 -9.20 -22.94 -9.10
C THR A 191 -8.57 -22.18 -7.93
N TYR A 192 -7.83 -21.12 -8.25
CA TYR A 192 -7.13 -20.29 -7.30
C TYR A 192 -7.48 -18.84 -7.60
N LYS A 193 -8.13 -18.14 -6.67
CA LYS A 193 -8.39 -16.71 -6.75
C LYS A 193 -7.41 -15.99 -5.82
N VAL A 194 -6.51 -15.20 -6.42
CA VAL A 194 -5.49 -14.45 -5.69
C VAL A 194 -5.90 -12.99 -5.70
N THR A 195 -6.17 -12.42 -4.51
CA THR A 195 -6.66 -11.05 -4.34
C THR A 195 -5.62 -10.21 -3.59
N ASN A 196 -5.34 -9.00 -4.08
CA ASN A 196 -4.63 -7.99 -3.29
C ASN A 196 -5.58 -7.43 -2.22
N SER A 197 -5.40 -7.87 -0.99
CA SER A 197 -6.19 -7.46 0.17
C SER A 197 -5.54 -6.30 0.95
N GLY A 198 -4.40 -5.79 0.48
CA GLY A 198 -3.69 -4.65 1.06
C GLY A 198 -4.16 -3.30 0.50
N ASN A 199 -3.49 -2.23 0.94
CA ASN A 199 -3.77 -0.85 0.52
C ASN A 199 -2.78 -0.29 -0.52
N ILE A 200 -1.78 -1.08 -0.95
CA ILE A 200 -0.81 -0.70 -1.98
C ILE A 200 -0.82 -1.69 -3.15
N SER A 201 -0.36 -1.24 -4.31
CA SER A 201 -0.25 -2.07 -5.51
C SER A 201 0.86 -3.10 -5.38
N LEU A 202 0.58 -4.35 -5.75
CA LEU A 202 1.56 -5.43 -5.80
C LEU A 202 2.06 -5.67 -7.22
N GLN A 203 3.30 -6.13 -7.36
CA GLN A 203 4.00 -6.31 -8.62
C GLN A 203 4.25 -7.79 -8.93
N PRO A 204 4.43 -8.16 -10.20
CA PRO A 204 4.98 -9.46 -10.54
C PRO A 204 6.46 -9.61 -10.05
N PRO A 205 7.00 -10.85 -9.96
CA PRO A 205 6.35 -12.10 -10.36
C PRO A 205 5.26 -12.55 -9.37
N TYR A 206 4.13 -13.02 -9.91
CA TYR A 206 3.10 -13.70 -9.14
C TYR A 206 3.32 -15.19 -9.25
N ALA A 207 3.16 -15.92 -8.15
CA ALA A 207 3.25 -17.37 -8.14
C ALA A 207 2.19 -17.97 -7.21
N VAL A 208 1.72 -19.16 -7.57
CA VAL A 208 0.92 -20.04 -6.70
C VAL A 208 1.71 -21.35 -6.55
N THR A 209 2.07 -21.68 -5.31
CA THR A 209 2.67 -22.96 -4.95
C THR A 209 1.59 -23.90 -4.42
N ASP A 210 1.66 -25.17 -4.80
CA ASP A 210 0.66 -26.17 -4.46
C ASP A 210 1.36 -27.50 -4.15
N ASN A 211 0.95 -28.19 -3.08
CA ASN A 211 1.62 -29.41 -2.61
C ASN A 211 1.33 -30.68 -3.45
N LYS A 212 0.30 -30.63 -4.31
CA LYS A 212 -0.09 -31.75 -5.17
C LYS A 212 0.23 -31.49 -6.64
N ILE A 213 0.39 -30.24 -7.05
CA ILE A 213 0.66 -29.85 -8.41
C ILE A 213 2.17 -29.65 -8.59
N GLY A 214 2.78 -30.57 -9.33
CA GLY A 214 4.19 -30.55 -9.72
C GLY A 214 4.38 -31.12 -11.11
N ALA A 215 5.59 -31.08 -11.66
CA ALA A 215 5.86 -31.58 -13.00
C ALA A 215 5.30 -33.00 -13.22
N PRO A 216 4.64 -33.28 -14.37
CA PRO A 216 4.49 -32.42 -15.54
C PRO A 216 3.36 -31.35 -15.44
N ASN A 217 2.51 -31.39 -14.40
CA ASN A 217 1.42 -30.45 -14.19
C ASN A 217 1.94 -29.15 -13.58
N THR A 218 1.30 -28.04 -13.94
CA THR A 218 1.65 -26.71 -13.43
C THR A 218 0.38 -25.92 -13.10
N VAL A 219 0.49 -24.99 -12.16
CA VAL A 219 -0.56 -23.97 -11.95
C VAL A 219 -0.47 -22.94 -13.07
N VAL A 220 -1.55 -22.76 -13.82
CA VAL A 220 -1.62 -21.85 -14.96
C VAL A 220 -2.46 -20.64 -14.59
N CYS A 221 -1.85 -19.47 -14.64
CA CYS A 221 -2.53 -18.19 -14.36
C CYS A 221 -2.77 -17.43 -15.67
N GLN A 222 -3.98 -16.90 -15.83
CA GLN A 222 -4.37 -16.16 -17.03
C GLN A 222 -4.50 -14.66 -16.73
N GLN A 223 -4.14 -13.83 -17.74
CA GLN A 223 -4.32 -12.37 -17.71
C GLN A 223 -3.79 -11.72 -16.40
N LEU A 224 -2.53 -11.97 -16.10
CA LEU A 224 -1.88 -11.38 -14.92
C LEU A 224 -1.85 -9.85 -15.02
N PRO A 225 -2.46 -9.15 -14.05
CA PRO A 225 -2.39 -7.69 -14.00
C PRO A 225 -0.97 -7.21 -13.67
N SER A 226 -0.60 -6.04 -14.15
CA SER A 226 0.69 -5.43 -13.79
C SER A 226 0.54 -3.90 -13.73
N PRO A 227 0.39 -3.35 -12.51
CA PRO A 227 0.34 -3.98 -11.19
C PRO A 227 -1.01 -4.61 -10.83
N LEU A 228 -1.06 -5.42 -9.76
CA LEU A 228 -2.29 -5.86 -9.09
C LEU A 228 -2.70 -4.79 -8.07
N LEU A 229 -3.73 -4.01 -8.39
CA LEU A 229 -4.21 -2.91 -7.54
C LEU A 229 -4.96 -3.44 -6.30
N PRO A 230 -5.06 -2.66 -5.20
CA PRO A 230 -5.90 -2.99 -4.06
C PRO A 230 -7.32 -3.40 -4.45
N GLY A 231 -7.78 -4.52 -3.90
CA GLY A 231 -9.09 -5.12 -4.21
C GLY A 231 -9.18 -5.86 -5.54
N GLN A 232 -8.20 -5.77 -6.43
CA GLN A 232 -8.15 -6.56 -7.66
C GLN A 232 -7.70 -7.99 -7.39
N PHE A 233 -8.07 -8.89 -8.30
CA PHE A 233 -7.69 -10.29 -8.26
C PHE A 233 -7.33 -10.82 -9.65
N PHE A 234 -6.63 -11.96 -9.68
CA PHE A 234 -6.48 -12.81 -10.85
C PHE A 234 -6.81 -14.26 -10.46
N THR A 235 -7.06 -15.10 -11.47
CA THR A 235 -7.38 -16.50 -11.28
C THR A 235 -6.34 -17.40 -11.93
N CYS A 236 -6.06 -18.53 -11.28
CA CYS A 236 -5.25 -19.61 -11.83
C CYS A 236 -6.04 -20.91 -11.78
N THR A 237 -5.63 -21.89 -12.57
CA THR A 237 -6.20 -23.23 -12.57
C THR A 237 -5.10 -24.29 -12.58
N ALA A 238 -5.41 -25.46 -12.05
CA ALA A 238 -4.56 -26.64 -12.18
C ALA A 238 -5.40 -27.91 -12.17
N THR A 239 -4.81 -28.98 -12.71
CA THR A 239 -5.41 -30.31 -12.73
C THR A 239 -4.49 -31.28 -12.00
N TYR A 240 -5.07 -32.07 -11.09
CA TYR A 240 -4.41 -33.18 -10.42
C TYR A 240 -4.95 -34.49 -10.94
N THR A 241 -4.09 -35.47 -11.22
CA THR A 241 -4.48 -36.82 -11.62
C THR A 241 -4.43 -37.75 -10.43
N VAL A 242 -5.55 -38.38 -10.12
CA VAL A 242 -5.73 -39.30 -9.00
C VAL A 242 -4.87 -40.55 -9.16
N THR A 243 -4.21 -40.98 -8.10
CA THR A 243 -3.42 -42.20 -8.02
C THR A 243 -4.13 -43.25 -7.16
N GLN A 244 -3.67 -44.54 -7.25
CA GLN A 244 -4.15 -45.59 -6.36
C GLN A 244 -3.89 -45.26 -4.88
N ALA A 245 -2.78 -44.56 -4.57
CA ALA A 245 -2.48 -44.14 -3.22
C ALA A 245 -3.52 -43.14 -2.65
N ASP A 246 -4.07 -42.28 -3.49
CA ASP A 246 -5.11 -41.32 -3.10
C ASP A 246 -6.43 -42.04 -2.79
N ILE A 247 -6.82 -43.03 -3.63
CA ILE A 247 -8.01 -43.86 -3.36
C ILE A 247 -7.84 -44.62 -2.04
N ASN A 248 -6.68 -45.22 -1.82
CA ASN A 248 -6.39 -45.98 -0.60
C ASN A 248 -6.39 -45.08 0.64
N ALA A 249 -5.95 -43.82 0.50
CA ALA A 249 -5.93 -42.81 1.59
C ALA A 249 -7.35 -42.30 1.95
N GLY A 250 -8.33 -42.47 1.05
CA GLY A 250 -9.71 -42.03 1.24
C GLY A 250 -9.96 -40.56 0.92
N SER A 251 -8.92 -39.77 0.63
CA SER A 251 -9.07 -38.38 0.18
C SER A 251 -7.76 -37.82 -0.39
N VAL A 252 -7.87 -36.78 -1.22
CA VAL A 252 -6.78 -35.89 -1.60
C VAL A 252 -6.91 -34.60 -0.81
N VAL A 253 -5.92 -34.32 0.05
CA VAL A 253 -5.79 -33.04 0.77
C VAL A 253 -4.77 -32.19 -0.01
N ASN A 254 -5.22 -31.05 -0.53
CA ASN A 254 -4.42 -30.18 -1.38
C ASN A 254 -4.32 -28.76 -0.79
N VAL A 255 -3.11 -28.33 -0.49
CA VAL A 255 -2.77 -27.05 0.17
C VAL A 255 -2.01 -26.16 -0.80
N ALA A 256 -2.42 -24.89 -0.90
CA ALA A 256 -1.74 -23.92 -1.75
C ALA A 256 -1.48 -22.60 -1.02
N GLN A 257 -0.55 -21.82 -1.58
CA GLN A 257 -0.19 -20.47 -1.13
C GLN A 257 0.22 -19.63 -2.33
N ALA A 258 -0.12 -18.33 -2.31
CA ALA A 258 0.24 -17.39 -3.36
C ALA A 258 1.29 -16.37 -2.89
N THR A 259 2.06 -15.85 -3.84
CA THR A 259 3.06 -14.78 -3.61
C THR A 259 2.97 -13.71 -4.69
N ALA A 260 3.26 -12.47 -4.29
CA ALA A 260 3.42 -11.30 -5.13
C ALA A 260 4.57 -10.44 -4.57
N MET A 261 4.93 -9.34 -5.24
CA MET A 261 6.04 -8.49 -4.79
C MET A 261 5.56 -7.08 -4.40
N ASN A 262 6.14 -6.55 -3.32
CA ASN A 262 6.16 -5.12 -3.00
C ASN A 262 7.61 -4.63 -3.11
N GLY A 263 7.96 -4.03 -4.25
CA GLY A 263 9.36 -3.75 -4.57
C GLY A 263 10.20 -5.03 -4.60
N ALA A 264 11.23 -5.13 -3.75
CA ALA A 264 12.06 -6.32 -3.59
C ALA A 264 11.53 -7.33 -2.55
N ASN A 265 10.48 -6.99 -1.80
CA ASN A 265 9.96 -7.80 -0.71
C ASN A 265 8.82 -8.69 -1.18
N PRO A 266 8.85 -10.01 -0.93
CA PRO A 266 7.73 -10.89 -1.22
C PRO A 266 6.57 -10.65 -0.23
N VAL A 267 5.36 -10.62 -0.77
CA VAL A 267 4.10 -10.62 -0.02
C VAL A 267 3.44 -11.97 -0.22
N THR A 268 3.18 -12.67 0.88
CA THR A 268 2.67 -14.03 0.88
C THR A 268 1.22 -14.05 1.38
N SER A 269 0.36 -14.85 0.76
CA SER A 269 -1.03 -15.04 1.17
C SER A 269 -1.15 -15.96 2.40
N ASN A 270 -2.37 -16.11 2.91
CA ASN A 270 -2.75 -17.28 3.69
C ASN A 270 -2.50 -18.57 2.89
N THR A 271 -2.36 -19.68 3.60
CA THR A 271 -2.54 -21.01 2.99
C THR A 271 -4.03 -21.33 2.91
N ASP A 272 -4.44 -22.00 1.82
CA ASP A 272 -5.78 -22.50 1.68
C ASP A 272 -5.78 -23.98 1.27
N THR A 273 -6.78 -24.74 1.78
CA THR A 273 -6.81 -26.22 1.71
C THR A 273 -8.15 -26.68 1.17
N VAL A 274 -8.10 -27.49 0.13
CA VAL A 274 -9.25 -28.22 -0.40
C VAL A 274 -9.05 -29.71 -0.19
N THR A 275 -10.08 -30.39 0.32
CA THR A 275 -10.10 -31.84 0.49
C THR A 275 -11.18 -32.44 -0.41
N VAL A 276 -10.78 -33.36 -1.30
CA VAL A 276 -11.70 -34.11 -2.17
C VAL A 276 -11.73 -35.55 -1.71
N PRO A 277 -12.90 -36.10 -1.33
CA PRO A 277 -13.01 -37.47 -0.83
C PRO A 277 -12.91 -38.48 -1.98
N ALA A 278 -12.40 -39.68 -1.66
CA ALA A 278 -12.45 -40.83 -2.50
C ALA A 278 -13.74 -41.63 -2.23
N VAL A 279 -14.42 -42.08 -3.27
CA VAL A 279 -15.47 -43.08 -3.17
C VAL A 279 -14.81 -44.45 -3.18
N GLN A 280 -14.68 -45.08 -2.02
CA GLN A 280 -14.08 -46.41 -1.85
C GLN A 280 -15.16 -47.48 -2.07
N LEU A 281 -14.93 -48.36 -3.04
CA LEU A 281 -15.86 -49.44 -3.45
C LEU A 281 -15.15 -50.79 -3.29
N PRO A 282 -15.10 -51.36 -2.08
CA PRO A 282 -14.55 -52.70 -1.90
C PRO A 282 -15.43 -53.74 -2.63
N GLY A 283 -14.79 -54.71 -3.31
CA GLY A 283 -15.54 -55.71 -4.03
C GLY A 283 -14.75 -57.00 -4.25
N LEU A 284 -15.43 -58.13 -4.21
CA LEU A 284 -14.88 -59.44 -4.53
C LEU A 284 -15.75 -60.09 -5.60
N SER A 285 -15.10 -60.78 -6.57
CA SER A 285 -15.74 -61.72 -7.46
C SER A 285 -15.15 -63.12 -7.32
N LEU A 286 -16.01 -64.13 -7.40
CA LEU A 286 -15.64 -65.54 -7.34
C LEU A 286 -15.94 -66.21 -8.67
N ASP A 287 -14.94 -66.88 -9.25
CA ASP A 287 -15.11 -67.79 -10.39
C ASP A 287 -14.72 -69.20 -9.93
N LYS A 288 -15.69 -70.10 -9.96
CA LYS A 288 -15.50 -71.52 -9.54
C LYS A 288 -15.53 -72.41 -10.81
N THR A 289 -14.49 -73.19 -10.98
CA THR A 289 -14.33 -74.09 -12.12
C THR A 289 -13.99 -75.52 -11.66
N THR A 290 -14.17 -76.48 -12.56
CA THR A 290 -13.70 -77.86 -12.39
C THR A 290 -13.13 -78.38 -13.66
N THR A 291 -12.13 -79.23 -13.58
CA THR A 291 -11.60 -80.04 -14.67
C THR A 291 -12.18 -81.46 -14.72
N THR A 292 -12.97 -81.83 -13.68
CA THR A 292 -13.62 -83.11 -13.62
C THR A 292 -14.87 -83.09 -14.50
N GLY A 293 -14.85 -83.88 -15.61
CA GLY A 293 -15.96 -83.90 -16.58
C GLY A 293 -17.17 -84.69 -16.13
N ASN A 294 -16.99 -85.81 -15.54
CA ASN A 294 -18.04 -86.70 -15.00
C ASN A 294 -17.51 -87.60 -13.89
N TYR A 295 -18.36 -88.23 -13.17
CA TYR A 295 -18.06 -89.29 -12.20
C TYR A 295 -19.08 -90.40 -12.32
N ASP A 296 -18.73 -91.70 -12.02
CA ASP A 296 -19.58 -92.84 -12.15
C ASP A 296 -19.54 -93.87 -11.00
N GLN A 297 -18.63 -93.61 -10.01
CA GLN A 297 -18.46 -94.51 -8.90
C GLN A 297 -18.43 -93.78 -7.55
N VAL A 298 -18.85 -94.48 -6.46
CA VAL A 298 -18.65 -93.98 -5.10
C VAL A 298 -17.17 -93.98 -4.78
N GLY A 299 -16.68 -92.82 -4.37
CA GLY A 299 -15.28 -92.55 -4.03
C GLY A 299 -14.53 -91.77 -5.07
N ASP A 300 -15.13 -91.46 -6.22
CA ASP A 300 -14.55 -90.50 -7.20
C ASP A 300 -14.38 -89.14 -6.59
N THR A 301 -13.35 -88.47 -6.97
CA THR A 301 -13.02 -87.11 -6.50
C THR A 301 -13.29 -86.08 -7.57
N ILE A 302 -13.96 -85.02 -7.19
CA ILE A 302 -14.17 -83.84 -8.03
C ILE A 302 -13.24 -82.79 -7.54
N SER A 303 -12.34 -82.27 -8.40
CA SER A 303 -11.41 -81.17 -8.08
C SER A 303 -12.04 -79.86 -8.54
N TYR A 304 -12.12 -78.92 -7.59
CA TYR A 304 -12.58 -77.59 -7.82
C TYR A 304 -11.47 -76.56 -7.69
N SER A 305 -11.47 -75.53 -8.55
CA SER A 305 -10.63 -74.34 -8.47
C SER A 305 -11.49 -73.10 -8.23
N TYR A 306 -11.05 -72.25 -7.33
CA TYR A 306 -11.77 -71.04 -6.91
C TYR A 306 -10.87 -69.86 -7.16
N LYS A 307 -11.19 -69.06 -8.19
CA LYS A 307 -10.49 -67.79 -8.46
C LYS A 307 -11.23 -66.67 -7.76
N VAL A 308 -10.62 -66.09 -6.71
CA VAL A 308 -11.15 -64.96 -5.97
C VAL A 308 -10.42 -63.71 -6.42
N THR A 309 -11.13 -62.79 -7.06
CA THR A 309 -10.54 -61.54 -7.60
C THR A 309 -11.04 -60.34 -6.81
N ASN A 310 -10.12 -59.44 -6.42
CA ASN A 310 -10.51 -58.11 -5.92
C ASN A 310 -11.09 -57.32 -7.10
N SER A 311 -12.40 -57.20 -7.16
CA SER A 311 -13.15 -56.46 -8.17
C SER A 311 -13.46 -55.02 -7.78
N GLY A 312 -13.02 -54.62 -6.59
CA GLY A 312 -13.18 -53.24 -6.09
C GLY A 312 -12.04 -52.31 -6.48
N ASN A 313 -12.06 -51.07 -5.95
CA ASN A 313 -11.08 -50.05 -6.20
C ASN A 313 -10.09 -49.83 -5.02
N VAL A 314 -10.22 -50.60 -3.93
CA VAL A 314 -9.36 -50.54 -2.74
C VAL A 314 -8.70 -51.88 -2.44
N PRO A 315 -7.54 -51.95 -1.81
CA PRO A 315 -6.89 -53.19 -1.40
C PRO A 315 -7.72 -53.94 -0.34
N LEU A 316 -7.76 -55.26 -0.45
CA LEU A 316 -8.39 -56.14 0.55
C LEU A 316 -7.31 -56.89 1.33
N THR A 317 -7.59 -57.15 2.61
CA THR A 317 -6.64 -57.81 3.52
C THR A 317 -7.19 -59.18 3.93
N PRO A 318 -6.31 -60.15 4.25
CA PRO A 318 -6.73 -61.43 4.84
C PRO A 318 -7.54 -61.27 6.13
N PRO A 319 -8.33 -62.30 6.54
CA PRO A 319 -8.36 -63.64 5.94
C PRO A 319 -9.22 -63.75 4.68
N TYR A 320 -8.67 -64.38 3.63
CA TYR A 320 -9.42 -64.72 2.44
C TYR A 320 -10.07 -66.11 2.62
N ALA A 321 -11.37 -66.21 2.42
CA ALA A 321 -12.12 -67.44 2.64
C ALA A 321 -13.17 -67.66 1.55
N VAL A 322 -13.37 -68.89 1.16
CA VAL A 322 -14.45 -69.35 0.29
C VAL A 322 -15.31 -70.35 1.06
N SER A 323 -16.62 -70.08 1.11
CA SER A 323 -17.57 -71.03 1.68
C SER A 323 -18.13 -71.93 0.57
N ASP A 324 -18.01 -73.25 0.75
CA ASP A 324 -18.54 -74.24 -0.18
C ASP A 324 -19.38 -75.24 0.58
N ASN A 325 -20.53 -75.67 0.01
CA ASN A 325 -21.50 -76.54 0.67
C ASN A 325 -21.14 -78.06 0.61
N LYS A 326 -20.06 -78.39 -0.10
CA LYS A 326 -19.67 -79.83 -0.29
C LYS A 326 -18.30 -80.12 0.32
N THR A 327 -17.41 -79.10 0.44
CA THR A 327 -16.04 -79.34 0.86
C THR A 327 -15.50 -78.11 1.62
N THR A 328 -14.45 -78.34 2.42
CA THR A 328 -13.68 -77.25 3.03
C THR A 328 -12.69 -76.67 2.01
N VAL A 329 -12.68 -75.36 1.81
CA VAL A 329 -11.78 -74.69 0.89
C VAL A 329 -10.66 -74.04 1.67
N ASN A 330 -9.41 -74.30 1.28
CA ASN A 330 -8.21 -73.63 1.82
C ASN A 330 -7.75 -72.57 0.83
N CYS A 331 -7.84 -71.31 1.23
CA CYS A 331 -7.41 -70.20 0.39
C CYS A 331 -6.01 -69.71 0.77
N PRO A 332 -5.17 -69.37 -0.23
CA PRO A 332 -3.94 -68.65 0.05
C PRO A 332 -4.19 -67.31 0.79
N GLN A 333 -3.31 -66.98 1.72
CA GLN A 333 -3.38 -65.70 2.47
C GLN A 333 -2.42 -64.65 1.93
N THR A 334 -1.88 -64.90 0.78
CA THR A 334 -0.98 -64.02 0.00
C THR A 334 -1.48 -63.85 -1.41
N PRO A 335 -1.32 -62.69 -2.05
CA PRO A 335 -0.66 -61.46 -1.54
C PRO A 335 -1.46 -60.79 -0.41
N ASN A 336 -0.76 -60.01 0.44
CA ASN A 336 -1.33 -59.18 1.50
C ASN A 336 -0.75 -57.76 1.37
N PRO A 337 -1.55 -56.77 0.95
CA PRO A 337 -2.95 -56.87 0.56
C PRO A 337 -3.17 -57.44 -0.86
N LEU A 338 -4.39 -57.86 -1.14
CA LEU A 338 -4.88 -58.17 -2.52
C LEU A 338 -5.33 -56.87 -3.17
N ASN A 339 -4.50 -56.31 -4.07
CA ASN A 339 -4.79 -55.05 -4.71
C ASN A 339 -5.91 -55.15 -5.74
N PRO A 340 -6.54 -54.03 -6.15
CA PRO A 340 -7.53 -54.01 -7.21
C PRO A 340 -7.07 -54.77 -8.48
N GLY A 341 -7.92 -55.63 -8.99
CA GLY A 341 -7.66 -56.50 -10.18
C GLY A 341 -6.77 -57.72 -9.89
N GLN A 342 -6.15 -57.87 -8.73
CA GLN A 342 -5.41 -59.06 -8.35
C GLN A 342 -6.33 -60.18 -7.88
N PHE A 343 -5.85 -61.42 -7.99
CA PHE A 343 -6.63 -62.63 -7.62
C PHE A 343 -5.75 -63.63 -6.86
N ILE A 344 -6.41 -64.52 -6.12
CA ILE A 344 -5.88 -65.76 -5.55
C ILE A 344 -6.66 -66.91 -6.13
N THR A 345 -6.00 -68.13 -6.20
CA THR A 345 -6.62 -69.36 -6.70
C THR A 345 -6.46 -70.46 -5.67
#